data_01e3f3790d2f979e21e1c9067746aeb6
#
_entry.id   01e3f3790d2f979e21e1c9067746aeb6
#
_cell.length_a   1.000
_cell.length_b   1.000
_cell.length_c   1.000
_cell.angle_alpha   90.00
_cell.angle_beta   90.00
_cell.angle_gamma   90.00
#
_symmetry.space_group_name_H-M   'P 1'
#
loop_
_entity.id
_entity.type
_entity.pdbx_description
1 polymer ?
#
loop_
_entity_poly.entity_id
_entity_poly.type
_entity_poly.pdbx_seq_one_letter_code
_entity_poly.pdbx_strand_id
1 'polypeptide(L)'
;MKFYTRTLILISFIFLFNSCKESNITYDKPNVILIMADDLGYEAIGINGADEYKTPVLDSLALNGINFNNAYSQPLCTPTRVKIMTGKPNYVNYEFFTYLNPDEKTFGNLFQENGYKTAL
;
A
#
# COMPACT_ATOMS: atom_id res chain seq x y z
N MET A 1 -48.78 -12.22 34.61
CA MET A 1 -48.50 -12.31 33.17
C MET A 1 -47.52 -11.26 32.66
N LYS A 2 -47.56 -10.01 33.08
CA LYS A 2 -46.68 -8.93 32.58
C LYS A 2 -45.18 -9.04 33.01
N PHE A 3 -44.88 -9.75 34.06
CA PHE A 3 -43.51 -9.92 34.58
C PHE A 3 -42.67 -10.90 33.71
N TYR A 4 -43.25 -12.04 33.37
CA TYR A 4 -42.61 -13.08 32.56
C TYR A 4 -42.31 -12.62 31.11
N THR A 5 -43.17 -11.78 30.54
CA THR A 5 -42.94 -11.22 29.19
C THR A 5 -41.75 -10.28 29.16
N ARG A 6 -41.53 -9.49 30.19
CA ARG A 6 -40.35 -8.57 30.27
C ARG A 6 -39.05 -9.34 30.46
N THR A 7 -39.07 -10.41 31.23
CA THR A 7 -37.86 -11.29 31.44
C THR A 7 -37.48 -12.04 30.15
N LEU A 8 -38.47 -12.53 29.41
CA LEU A 8 -38.26 -13.19 28.11
C LEU A 8 -37.65 -12.27 27.04
N ILE A 9 -38.07 -11.02 27.01
CA ILE A 9 -37.54 -10.00 26.07
C ILE A 9 -36.08 -9.66 26.43
N LEU A 10 -35.74 -9.55 27.72
CA LEU A 10 -34.38 -9.30 28.18
C LEU A 10 -33.42 -10.45 27.85
N ILE A 11 -33.87 -11.69 28.01
CA ILE A 11 -33.08 -12.88 27.68
C ILE A 11 -32.87 -12.99 26.17
N SER A 12 -33.88 -12.68 25.35
CA SER A 12 -33.77 -12.66 23.89
C SER A 12 -32.76 -11.60 23.41
N PHE A 13 -32.69 -10.45 24.08
CA PHE A 13 -31.75 -9.38 23.73
C PHE A 13 -30.28 -9.76 24.02
N ILE A 14 -30.04 -10.56 25.07
CA ILE A 14 -28.69 -11.03 25.41
C ILE A 14 -28.15 -12.03 24.37
N PHE A 15 -29.02 -12.83 23.73
CA PHE A 15 -28.63 -13.77 22.68
C PHE A 15 -28.25 -13.10 21.35
N LEU A 16 -28.68 -11.85 21.11
CA LEU A 16 -28.34 -11.13 19.88
C LEU A 16 -26.91 -10.57 19.87
N PHE A 17 -26.27 -10.46 21.02
CA PHE A 17 -24.88 -9.92 21.10
C PHE A 17 -23.77 -10.96 20.96
N ASN A 18 -24.09 -12.25 20.83
CA ASN A 18 -23.08 -13.32 20.71
C ASN A 18 -22.73 -13.71 19.27
N SER A 19 -23.08 -12.90 18.26
CA SER A 19 -22.93 -13.27 16.85
C SER A 19 -21.65 -12.73 16.16
N CYS A 20 -20.74 -12.10 16.90
CA CYS A 20 -19.43 -11.75 16.34
C CYS A 20 -18.42 -12.85 16.65
N LYS A 21 -18.37 -13.89 15.83
CA LYS A 21 -17.22 -14.79 15.78
C LYS A 21 -16.13 -14.09 14.99
N GLU A 22 -15.11 -13.56 15.67
CA GLU A 22 -13.86 -13.19 15.00
C GLU A 22 -13.30 -14.43 14.32
N SER A 23 -13.43 -14.49 13.00
CA SER A 23 -12.66 -15.44 12.22
C SER A 23 -11.21 -14.94 12.26
N ASN A 24 -10.34 -15.65 12.96
CA ASN A 24 -8.90 -15.49 12.83
C ASN A 24 -8.49 -15.90 11.41
N ILE A 25 -8.66 -14.99 10.45
CA ILE A 25 -8.13 -15.16 9.13
C ILE A 25 -6.63 -14.90 9.27
N THR A 26 -5.84 -15.96 9.36
CA THR A 26 -4.39 -15.87 9.20
C THR A 26 -4.12 -15.53 7.74
N TYR A 27 -3.93 -14.25 7.46
CA TYR A 27 -3.44 -13.85 6.15
C TYR A 27 -1.97 -14.28 6.03
N ASP A 28 -1.68 -15.16 5.10
CA ASP A 28 -0.31 -15.36 4.66
C ASP A 28 0.23 -14.01 4.16
N LYS A 29 1.40 -13.63 4.66
CA LYS A 29 2.02 -12.35 4.28
C LYS A 29 2.35 -12.38 2.79
N PRO A 30 1.77 -11.49 1.97
CA PRO A 30 2.04 -11.49 0.53
C PRO A 30 3.50 -11.10 0.25
N ASN A 31 4.08 -11.64 -0.81
CA ASN A 31 5.32 -11.11 -1.35
C ASN A 31 5.07 -9.73 -1.96
N VAL A 32 6.02 -8.82 -1.76
CA VAL A 32 5.92 -7.45 -2.26
C VAL A 32 7.09 -7.17 -3.19
N ILE A 33 6.80 -6.74 -4.40
CA ILE A 33 7.79 -6.32 -5.40
C ILE A 33 7.50 -4.86 -5.73
N LEU A 34 8.47 -3.98 -5.45
CA LEU A 34 8.41 -2.58 -5.85
C LEU A 34 9.32 -2.39 -7.06
N ILE A 35 8.74 -1.94 -8.18
CA ILE A 35 9.48 -1.60 -9.39
C ILE A 35 9.37 -0.10 -9.59
N MET A 36 10.50 0.58 -9.69
CA MET A 36 10.58 1.99 -9.98
C MET A 36 11.42 2.21 -11.22
N ALA A 37 10.80 2.71 -12.27
CA ALA A 37 11.52 3.13 -13.47
C ALA A 37 12.14 4.52 -13.25
N ASP A 38 13.36 4.69 -13.73
CA ASP A 38 14.05 5.98 -13.74
C ASP A 38 13.94 6.63 -15.11
N ASP A 39 13.70 7.93 -15.15
CA ASP A 39 13.56 8.74 -16.37
C ASP A 39 12.52 8.20 -17.38
N LEU A 40 11.47 7.54 -16.90
CA LEU A 40 10.37 7.07 -17.73
C LEU A 40 9.22 8.08 -17.73
N GLY A 41 8.90 8.59 -18.92
CA GLY A 41 7.74 9.47 -19.12
C GLY A 41 6.42 8.70 -19.00
N TYR A 42 5.39 9.36 -18.50
CA TYR A 42 4.04 8.82 -18.40
C TYR A 42 3.53 8.27 -19.74
N GLU A 43 3.80 9.03 -20.80
CA GLU A 43 3.41 8.75 -22.19
C GLU A 43 4.16 7.56 -22.84
N ALA A 44 5.19 7.04 -22.18
CA ALA A 44 5.96 5.90 -22.69
C ALA A 44 5.35 4.53 -22.37
N ILE A 45 4.23 4.49 -21.65
CA ILE A 45 3.53 3.26 -21.26
C ILE A 45 2.26 3.12 -22.09
N GLY A 46 2.01 1.92 -22.65
CA GLY A 46 0.91 1.66 -23.58
C GLY A 46 -0.46 2.01 -23.01
N ILE A 47 -0.76 1.62 -21.75
CA ILE A 47 -2.04 1.95 -21.09
C ILE A 47 -2.29 3.45 -20.96
N ASN A 48 -1.23 4.28 -21.03
CA ASN A 48 -1.31 5.72 -20.98
C ASN A 48 -1.33 6.38 -22.38
N GLY A 49 -1.35 5.57 -23.44
CA GLY A 49 -1.46 6.05 -24.82
C GLY A 49 -0.15 6.10 -25.60
N ALA A 50 0.87 5.32 -25.23
CA ALA A 50 2.11 5.25 -26.00
C ALA A 50 1.86 4.71 -27.42
N ASP A 51 2.31 5.46 -28.43
CA ASP A 51 2.21 5.08 -29.83
C ASP A 51 3.39 4.21 -30.29
N GLU A 52 4.60 4.62 -29.91
CA GLU A 52 5.86 4.00 -30.36
C GLU A 52 6.30 2.84 -29.48
N TYR A 53 6.14 2.97 -28.15
CA TYR A 53 6.56 1.97 -27.18
C TYR A 53 5.44 0.95 -26.91
N LYS A 54 5.81 -0.32 -26.87
CA LYS A 54 4.88 -1.40 -26.53
C LYS A 54 5.23 -2.00 -25.18
N THR A 55 4.31 -1.89 -24.23
CA THR A 55 4.51 -2.34 -22.84
C THR A 55 3.43 -3.36 -22.42
N PRO A 56 3.26 -4.50 -23.16
CA PRO A 56 2.11 -5.37 -22.98
C PRO A 56 2.03 -5.99 -21.56
N VAL A 57 3.15 -6.20 -20.89
CA VAL A 57 3.16 -6.74 -19.54
C VAL A 57 2.70 -5.70 -18.53
N LEU A 58 3.17 -4.44 -18.63
CA LEU A 58 2.73 -3.34 -17.77
C LEU A 58 1.26 -3.01 -18.02
N ASP A 59 0.84 -3.01 -19.28
CA ASP A 59 -0.55 -2.80 -19.67
C ASP A 59 -1.46 -3.88 -19.06
N SER A 60 -1.03 -5.15 -19.11
CA SER A 60 -1.74 -6.25 -18.49
C SER A 60 -1.83 -6.12 -16.96
N LEU A 61 -0.76 -5.69 -16.31
CA LEU A 61 -0.77 -5.42 -14.87
C LEU A 61 -1.76 -4.30 -14.53
N ALA A 62 -1.76 -3.22 -15.29
CA ALA A 62 -2.68 -2.10 -15.08
C ALA A 62 -4.15 -2.50 -15.28
N LEU A 63 -4.45 -3.35 -16.28
CA LEU A 63 -5.80 -3.83 -16.56
C LEU A 63 -6.33 -4.83 -15.53
N ASN A 64 -5.43 -5.57 -14.86
CA ASN A 64 -5.82 -6.57 -13.86
C ASN A 64 -5.59 -6.11 -12.41
N GLY A 65 -5.08 -4.91 -12.22
CA GLY A 65 -4.77 -4.31 -10.93
C GLY A 65 -5.46 -2.97 -10.73
N ILE A 66 -4.78 -2.08 -10.03
CA ILE A 66 -5.21 -0.71 -9.80
C ILE A 66 -4.29 0.23 -10.57
N ASN A 67 -4.85 1.02 -11.48
CA ASN A 67 -4.15 2.10 -12.15
C ASN A 67 -4.51 3.44 -11.50
N PHE A 68 -3.50 4.16 -11.00
CA PHE A 68 -3.68 5.46 -10.36
C PHE A 68 -3.52 6.59 -11.37
N ASN A 69 -4.62 7.19 -11.81
CA ASN A 69 -4.59 8.27 -12.80
C ASN A 69 -4.01 9.59 -12.25
N ASN A 70 -3.96 9.75 -10.95
CA ASN A 70 -3.51 10.98 -10.26
C ASN A 70 -2.38 10.70 -9.27
N ALA A 71 -1.38 9.92 -9.68
CA ALA A 71 -0.16 9.69 -8.92
C ALA A 71 0.99 10.53 -9.52
N TYR A 72 1.64 11.34 -8.68
CA TYR A 72 2.66 12.27 -9.11
C TYR A 72 3.98 12.00 -8.39
N SER A 73 5.06 11.91 -9.15
CA SER A 73 6.43 11.89 -8.64
C SER A 73 6.91 13.32 -8.35
N GLN A 74 8.06 13.43 -7.68
CA GLN A 74 8.78 14.70 -7.63
C GLN A 74 9.49 14.95 -8.96
N PRO A 75 9.86 16.20 -9.28
CA PRO A 75 10.52 16.53 -10.54
C PRO A 75 11.87 15.84 -10.79
N LEU A 76 12.51 15.35 -9.72
CA LEU A 76 13.81 14.66 -9.77
C LEU A 76 13.75 13.29 -9.10
N CYS A 77 14.70 12.43 -9.49
CA CYS A 77 14.80 11.03 -9.01
C CYS A 77 15.08 10.96 -7.50
N THR A 78 16.06 11.68 -6.97
CA THR A 78 16.44 11.60 -5.55
C THR A 78 15.28 11.98 -4.62
N PRO A 79 14.61 13.13 -4.74
CA PRO A 79 13.50 13.46 -3.86
C PRO A 79 12.32 12.48 -3.99
N THR A 80 12.06 11.94 -5.18
CA THR A 80 11.08 10.88 -5.39
C THR A 80 11.46 9.63 -4.62
N ARG A 81 12.72 9.17 -4.73
CA ARG A 81 13.24 7.98 -4.05
C ARG A 81 13.20 8.13 -2.53
N VAL A 82 13.68 9.27 -2.01
CA VAL A 82 13.63 9.58 -0.57
C VAL A 82 12.20 9.50 -0.05
N LYS A 83 11.25 10.09 -0.76
CA LYS A 83 9.83 10.06 -0.39
C LYS A 83 9.25 8.65 -0.41
N ILE A 84 9.53 7.86 -1.44
CA ILE A 84 9.07 6.48 -1.56
C ILE A 84 9.68 5.61 -0.46
N MET A 85 11.00 5.72 -0.25
CA MET A 85 11.72 4.90 0.73
C MET A 85 11.25 5.16 2.17
N THR A 86 10.96 6.41 2.52
CA THR A 86 10.69 6.83 3.91
C THR A 86 9.22 7.08 4.21
N GLY A 87 8.38 7.24 3.18
CA GLY A 87 6.99 7.67 3.35
C GLY A 87 6.83 9.12 3.86
N LYS A 88 7.93 9.87 3.95
CA LYS A 88 7.92 11.26 4.47
C LYS A 88 7.91 12.27 3.33
N PRO A 89 7.27 13.43 3.51
CA PRO A 89 7.37 14.52 2.55
C PRO A 89 8.79 15.12 2.55
N ASN A 90 9.27 15.53 1.36
CA ASN A 90 10.66 15.96 1.18
C ASN A 90 11.07 17.18 2.02
N TYR A 91 10.15 18.06 2.36
CA TYR A 91 10.47 19.21 3.24
C TYR A 91 10.85 18.78 4.67
N VAL A 92 10.66 17.49 5.01
CA VAL A 92 11.05 16.96 6.33
C VAL A 92 12.44 16.33 6.30
N ASN A 93 12.78 15.60 5.22
CA ASN A 93 13.94 14.72 5.22
C ASN A 93 14.76 14.71 3.93
N TYR A 94 14.48 15.57 2.96
CA TYR A 94 15.33 15.73 1.80
C TYR A 94 16.42 16.78 2.11
N GLU A 95 17.66 16.35 2.08
CA GLU A 95 18.81 17.21 2.35
C GLU A 95 19.46 17.72 1.06
N PHE A 96 19.96 16.79 0.22
CA PHE A 96 20.57 17.14 -1.04
C PHE A 96 20.51 16.01 -2.06
N PHE A 97 20.87 16.31 -3.28
CA PHE A 97 20.79 15.36 -4.40
C PHE A 97 21.71 14.16 -4.20
N THR A 98 21.26 12.97 -4.54
CA THR A 98 21.91 11.67 -4.38
C THR A 98 22.08 11.17 -2.93
N TYR A 99 21.44 11.80 -1.97
CA TYR A 99 21.59 11.46 -0.57
C TYR A 99 20.26 11.05 0.09
N LEU A 100 20.34 10.02 0.89
CA LEU A 100 19.33 9.65 1.89
C LEU A 100 20.07 9.46 3.22
N ASN A 101 19.64 10.16 4.26
CA ASN A 101 20.23 10.04 5.58
C ASN A 101 20.14 8.57 6.06
N PRO A 102 21.29 7.94 6.44
CA PRO A 102 21.30 6.54 6.86
C PRO A 102 20.49 6.27 8.14
N ASP A 103 20.22 7.29 8.96
CA ASP A 103 19.40 7.18 10.16
C ASP A 103 17.89 7.18 9.86
N GLU A 104 17.51 7.44 8.61
CA GLU A 104 16.11 7.39 8.19
C GLU A 104 15.58 5.97 8.14
N LYS A 105 14.45 5.76 8.79
CA LYS A 105 13.74 4.50 8.73
C LYS A 105 13.02 4.36 7.40
N THR A 106 13.37 3.33 6.64
CA THR A 106 12.78 3.05 5.32
C THR A 106 11.69 1.98 5.40
N PHE A 107 10.90 1.85 4.34
CA PHE A 107 9.95 0.74 4.25
C PHE A 107 10.66 -0.64 4.31
N GLY A 108 11.89 -0.74 3.81
CA GLY A 108 12.70 -1.96 3.94
C GLY A 108 12.93 -2.36 5.40
N ASN A 109 13.25 -1.40 6.27
CA ASN A 109 13.37 -1.64 7.71
C ASN A 109 12.03 -2.10 8.31
N LEU A 110 10.91 -1.46 7.91
CA LEU A 110 9.58 -1.84 8.37
C LEU A 110 9.21 -3.27 7.96
N PHE A 111 9.54 -3.67 6.74
CA PHE A 111 9.31 -5.03 6.27
C PHE A 111 10.14 -6.04 7.08
N GLN A 112 11.43 -5.76 7.31
CA GLN A 112 12.30 -6.62 8.13
C GLN A 112 11.78 -6.78 9.56
N GLU A 113 11.38 -5.70 10.21
CA GLU A 113 10.77 -5.72 11.54
C GLU A 113 9.49 -6.56 11.60
N ASN A 114 8.80 -6.68 10.47
CA ASN A 114 7.63 -7.53 10.32
C ASN A 114 7.94 -8.94 9.79
N GLY A 115 9.19 -9.35 9.78
CA GLY A 115 9.62 -10.71 9.45
C GLY A 115 9.69 -11.03 7.95
N TYR A 116 9.74 -10.01 7.08
CA TYR A 116 10.05 -10.18 5.67
C TYR A 116 11.56 -10.28 5.45
N LYS A 117 11.96 -11.03 4.43
CA LYS A 117 13.30 -10.92 3.86
C LYS A 117 13.27 -9.81 2.80
N THR A 118 14.18 -8.86 2.89
CA THR A 118 14.30 -7.76 1.93
C THR A 118 15.56 -7.89 1.10
N ALA A 119 15.49 -7.51 -0.16
CA ALA A 119 16.60 -7.42 -1.09
C ALA A 119 16.41 -6.21 -2.02
N LEU A 120 17.53 -5.65 -2.52
CA LEU A 120 17.59 -4.60 -3.55
C LEU A 120 18.36 -5.15 -4.74
#